data_fe1f0b6494587049d40c4d5dd313cec8
#
_entry.id   fe1f0b6494587049d40c4d5dd313cec8
#
_cell.length_a   1.000
_cell.length_b   1.000
_cell.length_c   1.000
_cell.angle_alpha   90.00
_cell.angle_beta   90.00
_cell.angle_gamma   90.00
#
_symmetry.space_group_name_H-M   'P 1'
#
loop_
_entity.id
_entity.type
_entity.pdbx_description
1 polymer ?
#
loop_
_entity_poly.entity_id
_entity_poly.type
_entity_poly.pdbx_seq_one_letter_code
_entity_poly.pdbx_strand_id
1 'polypeptide(L)'
;MQALDRRRRGERGSAFGNFLTLLLLVGLIGLGAYLYLRPKPGADAQPAQRTSEAPPPGEHGGKTADEMPDPIEPVAGTPALEAAAPYVPKDNVLQIDISEYAGYGGLIVANGGLAPSPDSFFAKQYGFQVKISMSESETWSPLNNGRLAATATTVDALAVLGRSFDAVVPLQIGYSRGADMVVVDRGIASVNQLAGKVLAASQFNESEFFIRYLAGEAGVPVVVLRDLDASPVPGKLGLVFYEDAFVACDAYAFELGSAAPRLAGCVGWTPRTEEVVEGSDGRAKVLVSNRNLLVVADVLAVNRAFAKQNPKLVEGLVHGILEGNRLLREQPDAHLATVAKAFGWTEADARGELARVHLANLPENRAFFAGTMDSAGSFGGIFQSAVLAYGSVIKNPADPARFADTSALDALAKRNLYGDQKIAIAPIKTSTGAALEGDPLLSKDIRFFFEPNSSVLAKEEPKNLEYLDTIKRFLQVSPGSTVLLRGHVDNLRVPEFRQQGGEPLVKSMALKAMELSRQRALAVSDALKERYKDIDASRIEVVGRGWEEPAGTDSDLNRRVEVQWFTLE
;
A
#
# COMPACT_ATOMS: atom_id res chain seq x y z
N MET A 1 -78.95 16.25 16.61
CA MET A 1 -80.11 15.66 15.87
C MET A 1 -79.55 15.07 14.57
N GLN A 2 -79.81 13.76 14.34
CA GLN A 2 -79.51 12.89 13.22
C GLN A 2 -77.99 12.46 13.13
N ALA A 3 -77.63 11.34 13.58
CA ALA A 3 -77.95 9.91 13.33
C ALA A 3 -77.20 9.36 12.10
N LEU A 4 -76.12 8.70 12.39
CA LEU A 4 -75.54 7.42 11.97
C LEU A 4 -76.26 6.67 10.84
N ASP A 5 -75.50 6.31 9.81
CA ASP A 5 -75.63 4.98 9.20
C ASP A 5 -74.28 4.44 8.75
N ARG A 6 -73.80 3.39 9.41
CA ARG A 6 -72.62 2.59 9.06
C ARG A 6 -73.08 1.43 8.18
N ARG A 7 -72.77 1.46 6.91
CA ARG A 7 -72.83 0.26 6.05
C ARG A 7 -71.51 -0.46 6.05
N ARG A 8 -71.49 -1.63 6.67
CA ARG A 8 -70.44 -2.67 6.54
C ARG A 8 -70.40 -3.14 5.07
N ARG A 9 -69.28 -2.94 4.38
CA ARG A 9 -68.94 -3.70 3.17
C ARG A 9 -68.09 -4.89 3.60
N GLY A 10 -68.64 -6.10 3.44
CA GLY A 10 -67.88 -7.35 3.58
C GLY A 10 -66.89 -7.51 2.47
N GLU A 11 -65.67 -7.72 2.81
CA GLU A 11 -64.61 -8.13 1.91
C GLU A 11 -64.85 -9.57 1.48
N ARG A 12 -65.30 -9.77 0.25
CA ARG A 12 -65.20 -11.07 -0.46
C ARG A 12 -63.81 -11.12 -1.07
N GLY A 13 -62.86 -11.78 -0.40
CA GLY A 13 -61.58 -12.18 -0.98
C GLY A 13 -61.87 -12.99 -2.27
N SER A 14 -61.32 -12.56 -3.41
CA SER A 14 -61.54 -13.23 -4.68
C SER A 14 -60.94 -14.66 -4.61
N ALA A 15 -61.69 -15.65 -5.05
CA ALA A 15 -61.23 -17.07 -5.14
C ALA A 15 -59.88 -17.20 -5.89
N PHE A 16 -59.59 -16.28 -6.79
CA PHE A 16 -58.35 -16.18 -7.53
C PHE A 16 -57.17 -15.79 -6.63
N GLY A 17 -57.33 -14.85 -5.66
CA GLY A 17 -56.29 -14.47 -4.70
C GLY A 17 -55.91 -15.64 -3.78
N ASN A 18 -56.90 -16.38 -3.31
CA ASN A 18 -56.66 -17.55 -2.46
C ASN A 18 -55.98 -18.70 -3.23
N PHE A 19 -56.32 -18.87 -4.53
CA PHE A 19 -55.66 -19.86 -5.39
C PHE A 19 -54.19 -19.51 -5.67
N LEU A 20 -53.88 -18.22 -5.90
CA LEU A 20 -52.51 -17.75 -6.12
C LEU A 20 -51.64 -17.90 -4.83
N THR A 21 -52.23 -17.62 -3.65
CA THR A 21 -51.56 -17.79 -2.39
C THR A 21 -51.28 -19.26 -2.10
N LEU A 22 -52.19 -20.16 -2.44
CA LEU A 22 -52.01 -21.60 -2.31
C LEU A 22 -50.91 -22.11 -3.23
N LEU A 23 -50.85 -21.65 -4.47
CA LEU A 23 -49.78 -22.00 -5.43
C LEU A 23 -48.41 -21.52 -4.97
N LEU A 24 -48.30 -20.32 -4.40
CA LEU A 24 -47.04 -19.81 -3.81
C LEU A 24 -46.61 -20.64 -2.60
N LEU A 25 -47.52 -21.02 -1.71
CA LEU A 25 -47.24 -21.88 -0.56
C LEU A 25 -46.78 -23.28 -1.01
N VAL A 26 -47.43 -23.90 -1.96
CA VAL A 26 -47.03 -25.20 -2.51
C VAL A 26 -45.67 -25.10 -3.21
N GLY A 27 -45.40 -24.00 -3.92
CA GLY A 27 -44.09 -23.72 -4.56
C GLY A 27 -42.95 -23.56 -3.51
N LEU A 28 -43.20 -22.85 -2.42
CA LEU A 28 -42.25 -22.68 -1.33
C LEU A 28 -41.99 -23.99 -0.58
N ILE A 29 -43.01 -24.79 -0.33
CA ILE A 29 -42.88 -26.12 0.30
C ILE A 29 -42.11 -27.05 -0.64
N GLY A 30 -42.40 -27.05 -1.95
CA GLY A 30 -41.68 -27.83 -2.95
C GLY A 30 -40.21 -27.44 -3.07
N LEU A 31 -39.90 -26.14 -3.04
CA LEU A 31 -38.55 -25.61 -3.05
C LEU A 31 -37.79 -25.98 -1.74
N GLY A 32 -38.47 -25.86 -0.60
CA GLY A 32 -37.93 -26.27 0.70
C GLY A 32 -37.61 -27.77 0.76
N ALA A 33 -38.51 -28.61 0.27
CA ALA A 33 -38.31 -30.06 0.16
C ALA A 33 -37.19 -30.41 -0.82
N TYR A 34 -37.11 -29.73 -1.96
CA TYR A 34 -36.05 -29.91 -2.94
C TYR A 34 -34.68 -29.52 -2.38
N LEU A 35 -34.57 -28.41 -1.65
CA LEU A 35 -33.32 -28.00 -1.00
C LEU A 35 -32.94 -28.92 0.16
N TYR A 36 -33.92 -29.50 0.86
CA TYR A 36 -33.69 -30.43 1.98
C TYR A 36 -33.31 -31.83 1.49
N LEU A 37 -33.88 -32.28 0.37
CA LEU A 37 -33.65 -33.60 -0.22
C LEU A 37 -32.50 -33.63 -1.25
N ARG A 38 -31.90 -32.46 -1.57
CA ARG A 38 -30.68 -32.45 -2.37
C ARG A 38 -29.62 -33.25 -1.61
N PRO A 39 -28.97 -34.25 -2.26
CA PRO A 39 -27.79 -34.85 -1.67
C PRO A 39 -26.82 -33.71 -1.35
N LYS A 40 -26.47 -33.51 -0.09
CA LYS A 40 -25.36 -32.64 0.26
C LYS A 40 -24.16 -33.17 -0.52
N PRO A 41 -23.40 -32.32 -1.25
CA PRO A 41 -22.12 -32.72 -1.81
C PRO A 41 -21.35 -33.36 -0.66
N GLY A 42 -20.86 -34.59 -0.86
CA GLY A 42 -20.48 -35.55 0.17
C GLY A 42 -19.67 -34.91 1.30
N ALA A 43 -20.15 -35.19 2.51
CA ALA A 43 -19.46 -34.88 3.76
C ALA A 43 -18.23 -35.79 4.01
N ASP A 44 -17.68 -36.42 2.98
CA ASP A 44 -16.51 -37.27 3.03
C ASP A 44 -15.35 -36.82 2.12
N ALA A 45 -15.38 -35.62 1.61
CA ALA A 45 -14.15 -34.93 1.24
C ALA A 45 -13.60 -34.32 2.54
N GLN A 46 -12.85 -35.07 3.33
CA GLN A 46 -11.80 -34.45 4.13
C GLN A 46 -11.06 -33.48 3.20
N PRO A 47 -10.89 -32.19 3.58
CA PRO A 47 -9.92 -31.39 2.89
C PRO A 47 -8.65 -32.23 2.93
N ALA A 48 -8.13 -32.58 1.77
CA ALA A 48 -6.80 -33.15 1.69
C ALA A 48 -5.96 -32.15 2.52
N GLN A 49 -5.49 -32.59 3.68
CA GLN A 49 -4.34 -32.00 4.30
C GLN A 49 -3.23 -32.19 3.26
N ARG A 50 -3.10 -31.18 2.38
CA ARG A 50 -1.81 -30.87 1.83
C ARG A 50 -0.99 -30.50 3.06
N THR A 51 -0.29 -31.50 3.60
CA THR A 51 0.96 -31.23 4.26
C THR A 51 1.80 -30.56 3.19
N SER A 52 1.70 -29.23 3.11
CA SER A 52 2.72 -28.46 2.47
C SER A 52 3.93 -28.58 3.39
N GLU A 53 4.74 -29.62 3.19
CA GLU A 53 6.15 -29.45 3.40
C GLU A 53 6.47 -28.23 2.54
N ALA A 54 6.87 -27.13 3.19
CA ALA A 54 7.39 -25.97 2.49
C ALA A 54 8.46 -26.48 1.51
N PRO A 55 8.41 -26.07 0.24
CA PRO A 55 9.48 -26.41 -0.69
C PRO A 55 10.80 -26.01 -0.05
N PRO A 56 11.88 -26.77 -0.25
CA PRO A 56 13.17 -26.42 0.32
C PRO A 56 13.54 -24.99 -0.15
N PRO A 57 14.09 -24.15 0.75
CA PRO A 57 14.53 -22.82 0.39
C PRO A 57 15.49 -22.90 -0.80
N GLY A 58 15.21 -22.20 -1.90
CA GLY A 58 16.11 -22.10 -3.04
C GLY A 58 15.59 -22.59 -4.41
N GLU A 59 14.31 -22.97 -4.57
CA GLU A 59 13.78 -23.35 -5.90
C GLU A 59 13.07 -22.19 -6.65
N HIS A 60 13.12 -20.97 -6.17
CA HIS A 60 12.55 -19.80 -6.88
C HIS A 60 13.54 -19.17 -7.90
N GLY A 61 14.60 -19.88 -8.24
CA GLY A 61 15.51 -19.47 -9.30
C GLY A 61 14.89 -19.63 -10.69
N GLY A 62 14.42 -18.54 -11.31
CA GLY A 62 14.40 -18.34 -12.75
C GLY A 62 13.66 -19.34 -13.65
N LYS A 63 12.61 -20.04 -13.18
CA LYS A 63 11.71 -20.75 -14.08
C LYS A 63 10.60 -19.82 -14.50
N THR A 64 10.63 -19.35 -15.76
CA THR A 64 9.38 -18.92 -16.42
C THR A 64 8.38 -20.06 -16.25
N ALA A 65 7.23 -19.78 -15.64
CA ALA A 65 6.16 -20.75 -15.51
C ALA A 65 5.84 -21.33 -16.91
N ASP A 66 5.86 -22.65 -17.07
CA ASP A 66 5.52 -23.28 -18.34
C ASP A 66 4.04 -23.05 -18.70
N GLU A 67 3.22 -22.66 -17.72
CA GLU A 67 1.81 -22.28 -17.85
C GLU A 67 1.57 -20.97 -17.11
N MET A 68 0.64 -20.17 -17.67
CA MET A 68 0.21 -18.93 -17.03
C MET A 68 -0.48 -19.22 -15.69
N PRO A 69 -0.08 -18.56 -14.59
CA PRO A 69 -0.80 -18.69 -13.33
C PRO A 69 -2.27 -18.24 -13.45
N ASP A 70 -3.16 -18.94 -12.79
CA ASP A 70 -4.57 -18.56 -12.73
C ASP A 70 -4.81 -17.45 -11.70
N PRO A 71 -5.60 -16.42 -12.04
CA PRO A 71 -6.01 -15.42 -11.08
C PRO A 71 -6.94 -16.03 -10.01
N ILE A 72 -6.88 -15.50 -8.79
CA ILE A 72 -7.80 -15.86 -7.71
C ILE A 72 -9.11 -15.06 -7.79
N GLU A 73 -10.21 -15.63 -7.30
CA GLU A 73 -11.47 -14.89 -7.13
C GLU A 73 -11.27 -13.79 -6.07
N PRO A 74 -11.51 -12.51 -6.41
CA PRO A 74 -11.33 -11.43 -5.46
C PRO A 74 -12.28 -11.54 -4.26
N VAL A 75 -11.73 -11.36 -3.06
CA VAL A 75 -12.53 -11.31 -1.84
C VAL A 75 -13.25 -9.96 -1.75
N ALA A 76 -14.56 -10.01 -1.60
CA ALA A 76 -15.37 -8.80 -1.43
C ALA A 76 -15.32 -8.30 0.04
N GLY A 77 -14.90 -7.07 0.23
CA GLY A 77 -14.70 -6.49 1.56
C GLY A 77 -13.35 -6.89 2.17
N THR A 78 -13.27 -7.00 3.48
CA THR A 78 -12.03 -7.40 4.19
C THR A 78 -11.95 -8.92 4.35
N PRO A 79 -10.74 -9.52 4.41
CA PRO A 79 -10.60 -10.97 4.52
C PRO A 79 -11.19 -11.49 5.84
N ALA A 80 -11.81 -12.67 5.78
CA ALA A 80 -12.30 -13.36 6.95
C ALA A 80 -11.14 -14.11 7.63
N LEU A 81 -10.98 -13.89 8.94
CA LEU A 81 -9.99 -14.60 9.74
C LEU A 81 -10.65 -15.71 10.55
N GLU A 82 -9.91 -16.78 10.81
CA GLU A 82 -10.29 -17.77 11.79
C GLU A 82 -10.46 -17.13 13.18
N ALA A 83 -11.28 -17.75 14.04
CA ALA A 83 -11.58 -17.19 15.38
C ALA A 83 -10.29 -17.00 16.20
N ALA A 84 -10.21 -15.89 16.92
CA ALA A 84 -9.07 -15.57 17.77
C ALA A 84 -8.90 -16.61 18.90
N ALA A 85 -7.67 -17.10 19.06
CA ALA A 85 -7.29 -18.02 20.12
C ALA A 85 -5.87 -17.69 20.62
N PRO A 86 -5.55 -17.96 21.89
CA PRO A 86 -4.22 -17.71 22.43
C PRO A 86 -3.19 -18.69 21.84
N TYR A 87 -2.04 -18.15 21.47
CA TYR A 87 -0.86 -18.99 21.20
C TYR A 87 -0.25 -19.49 22.51
N VAL A 88 0.10 -20.76 22.55
CA VAL A 88 0.77 -21.40 23.70
C VAL A 88 2.13 -21.95 23.24
N PRO A 89 3.25 -21.43 23.78
CA PRO A 89 4.58 -21.95 23.45
C PRO A 89 4.70 -23.43 23.82
N LYS A 90 5.36 -24.21 22.96
CA LYS A 90 5.73 -25.60 23.24
C LYS A 90 7.25 -25.65 23.40
N ASP A 91 7.72 -26.28 24.47
CA ASP A 91 9.14 -26.50 24.74
C ASP A 91 9.99 -25.20 24.74
N ASN A 92 9.40 -24.08 25.14
CA ASN A 92 9.99 -22.74 25.06
C ASN A 92 10.41 -22.32 23.63
N VAL A 93 9.78 -22.88 22.59
CA VAL A 93 10.01 -22.49 21.20
C VAL A 93 8.84 -21.68 20.70
N LEU A 94 9.11 -20.46 20.21
CA LEU A 94 8.11 -19.59 19.57
C LEU A 94 8.11 -19.84 18.06
N GLN A 95 6.92 -19.99 17.49
CA GLN A 95 6.72 -20.13 16.05
C GLN A 95 6.49 -18.73 15.46
N ILE A 96 7.33 -18.30 14.53
CA ILE A 96 7.24 -17.01 13.84
C ILE A 96 7.25 -17.28 12.34
N ASP A 97 6.44 -16.55 11.59
CA ASP A 97 6.42 -16.61 10.13
C ASP A 97 6.88 -15.29 9.52
N ILE A 98 7.60 -15.39 8.40
CA ILE A 98 8.09 -14.26 7.60
C ILE A 98 7.94 -14.60 6.12
N SER A 99 8.02 -13.61 5.22
CA SER A 99 8.20 -13.82 3.79
C SER A 99 9.67 -13.74 3.37
N GLU A 100 9.96 -14.08 2.11
CA GLU A 100 11.28 -13.90 1.50
C GLU A 100 11.56 -12.42 1.24
N TYR A 101 12.13 -11.76 2.24
CA TYR A 101 12.42 -10.33 2.21
C TYR A 101 13.57 -9.96 3.14
N ALA A 102 14.56 -9.22 2.64
CA ALA A 102 15.78 -8.88 3.37
C ALA A 102 15.54 -8.08 4.66
N GLY A 103 14.41 -7.37 4.77
CA GLY A 103 14.02 -6.63 5.98
C GLY A 103 13.91 -7.50 7.23
N TYR A 104 13.70 -8.80 7.07
CA TYR A 104 13.62 -9.75 8.18
C TYR A 104 14.99 -10.35 8.58
N GLY A 105 16.05 -9.93 7.91
CA GLY A 105 17.41 -10.36 8.20
C GLY A 105 17.83 -10.18 9.65
N GLY A 106 17.36 -9.13 10.34
CA GLY A 106 17.65 -8.92 11.76
C GLY A 106 17.13 -10.04 12.67
N LEU A 107 15.91 -10.51 12.43
CA LEU A 107 15.35 -11.67 13.14
C LEU A 107 16.17 -12.93 12.88
N ILE A 108 16.54 -13.16 11.61
CA ILE A 108 17.34 -14.33 11.18
C ILE A 108 18.73 -14.31 11.86
N VAL A 109 19.40 -13.16 11.88
CA VAL A 109 20.72 -12.99 12.51
C VAL A 109 20.64 -13.21 14.02
N ALA A 110 19.64 -12.64 14.70
CA ALA A 110 19.44 -12.83 16.13
C ALA A 110 19.17 -14.30 16.49
N ASN A 111 18.52 -15.04 15.60
CA ASN A 111 18.24 -16.47 15.77
C ASN A 111 19.41 -17.39 15.35
N GLY A 112 20.31 -16.91 14.50
CA GLY A 112 21.38 -17.69 13.89
C GLY A 112 20.92 -18.59 12.75
N GLY A 113 19.81 -18.23 12.06
CA GLY A 113 19.16 -18.95 10.97
C GLY A 113 17.68 -19.17 11.23
N LEU A 114 17.05 -20.12 10.53
CA LEU A 114 15.61 -20.38 10.63
C LEU A 114 15.23 -21.38 11.73
N ALA A 115 16.12 -22.34 12.03
CA ALA A 115 15.86 -23.39 13.02
C ALA A 115 16.02 -22.85 14.46
N PRO A 116 15.34 -23.46 15.45
CA PRO A 116 15.60 -23.18 16.86
C PRO A 116 17.07 -23.43 17.19
N SER A 117 17.69 -22.49 17.93
CA SER A 117 19.11 -22.60 18.29
C SER A 117 19.35 -22.24 19.76
N PRO A 118 20.04 -23.09 20.53
CA PRO A 118 20.46 -22.77 21.90
C PRO A 118 21.52 -21.65 21.90
N ASP A 119 22.18 -21.40 20.76
CA ASP A 119 23.17 -20.36 20.59
C ASP A 119 22.58 -19.02 20.14
N SER A 120 21.29 -18.95 19.87
CA SER A 120 20.58 -17.73 19.47
C SER A 120 20.66 -16.66 20.58
N PHE A 121 20.50 -15.40 20.18
CA PHE A 121 20.34 -14.29 21.12
C PHE A 121 19.16 -14.54 22.08
N PHE A 122 18.06 -15.05 21.56
CA PHE A 122 16.86 -15.34 22.32
C PHE A 122 17.10 -16.37 23.42
N ALA A 123 17.79 -17.46 23.10
CA ALA A 123 18.11 -18.53 24.06
C ALA A 123 19.08 -18.02 25.15
N LYS A 124 20.13 -17.34 24.75
CA LYS A 124 21.18 -16.85 25.69
C LYS A 124 20.72 -15.75 26.63
N GLN A 125 19.87 -14.84 26.14
CA GLN A 125 19.44 -13.66 26.90
C GLN A 125 18.08 -13.81 27.59
N TYR A 126 17.21 -14.65 27.04
CA TYR A 126 15.80 -14.73 27.48
C TYR A 126 15.31 -16.16 27.76
N GLY A 127 16.11 -17.18 27.48
CA GLY A 127 15.80 -18.58 27.80
C GLY A 127 14.72 -19.24 26.92
N PHE A 128 14.42 -18.67 25.75
CA PHE A 128 13.53 -19.27 24.76
C PHE A 128 14.20 -19.35 23.38
N GLN A 129 13.68 -20.18 22.52
CA GLN A 129 14.15 -20.32 21.14
C GLN A 129 13.08 -19.90 20.16
N VAL A 130 13.47 -19.62 18.91
CA VAL A 130 12.57 -19.23 17.85
C VAL A 130 12.72 -20.22 16.69
N LYS A 131 11.59 -20.70 16.17
CA LYS A 131 11.51 -21.38 14.89
C LYS A 131 10.87 -20.40 13.90
N ILE A 132 11.58 -20.15 12.82
CA ILE A 132 11.11 -19.26 11.74
C ILE A 132 10.66 -20.13 10.58
N SER A 133 9.43 -19.94 10.12
CA SER A 133 8.91 -20.44 8.85
C SER A 133 8.87 -19.29 7.84
N MET A 134 8.83 -19.64 6.54
CA MET A 134 8.68 -18.69 5.45
C MET A 134 7.45 -19.04 4.63
N SER A 135 6.63 -18.03 4.36
CA SER A 135 5.42 -18.14 3.55
C SER A 135 5.26 -16.86 2.72
N GLU A 136 5.05 -17.02 1.41
CA GLU A 136 4.71 -15.86 0.55
C GLU A 136 3.22 -15.52 0.65
N SER A 137 2.40 -16.47 1.05
CA SER A 137 0.98 -16.24 1.36
C SER A 137 0.80 -15.74 2.79
N GLU A 138 -0.18 -14.86 2.97
CA GLU A 138 -0.43 -14.19 4.26
C GLU A 138 -0.81 -15.15 5.40
N THR A 139 -0.16 -15.01 6.54
CA THR A 139 -0.32 -15.87 7.72
C THR A 139 -1.16 -15.26 8.85
N TRP A 140 -2.06 -14.32 8.53
CA TRP A 140 -2.90 -13.62 9.51
C TRP A 140 -3.87 -14.54 10.26
N SER A 141 -4.51 -15.50 9.55
CA SER A 141 -5.36 -16.52 10.20
C SER A 141 -4.59 -17.44 11.15
N PRO A 142 -3.42 -17.99 10.77
CA PRO A 142 -2.53 -18.71 11.69
C PRO A 142 -2.10 -17.92 12.92
N LEU A 143 -1.86 -16.63 12.80
CA LEU A 143 -1.57 -15.78 13.95
C LEU A 143 -2.82 -15.59 14.82
N ASN A 144 -3.97 -15.28 14.19
CA ASN A 144 -5.21 -14.98 14.90
C ASN A 144 -5.69 -16.19 15.71
N ASN A 145 -5.64 -17.39 15.14
CA ASN A 145 -6.09 -18.63 15.78
C ASN A 145 -5.07 -19.27 16.75
N GLY A 146 -3.93 -18.64 16.99
CA GLY A 146 -2.92 -19.10 17.95
C GLY A 146 -2.03 -20.24 17.45
N ARG A 147 -1.91 -20.46 16.14
CA ARG A 147 -0.88 -21.38 15.58
C ARG A 147 0.50 -20.74 15.52
N LEU A 148 0.57 -19.41 15.40
CA LEU A 148 1.80 -18.62 15.41
C LEU A 148 1.84 -17.70 16.63
N ALA A 149 3.04 -17.50 17.20
CA ALA A 149 3.30 -16.49 18.22
C ALA A 149 3.32 -15.08 17.61
N ALA A 150 3.95 -14.97 16.45
CA ALA A 150 4.11 -13.73 15.73
C ALA A 150 4.22 -13.98 14.21
N THR A 151 3.94 -12.96 13.43
CA THR A 151 4.24 -12.90 12.00
C THR A 151 4.77 -11.52 11.64
N ALA A 152 5.67 -11.45 10.67
CA ALA A 152 6.00 -10.20 10.03
C ALA A 152 4.87 -9.84 9.05
N THR A 153 4.48 -8.57 9.01
CA THR A 153 3.47 -8.02 8.11
C THR A 153 3.67 -6.51 8.00
N THR A 154 2.80 -5.85 7.27
CA THR A 154 2.89 -4.40 7.05
C THR A 154 1.74 -3.65 7.73
N VAL A 155 1.91 -2.35 7.95
CA VAL A 155 0.90 -1.54 8.67
C VAL A 155 -0.41 -1.44 7.90
N ASP A 156 -0.38 -1.43 6.59
CA ASP A 156 -1.58 -1.39 5.74
C ASP A 156 -2.45 -2.63 5.90
N ALA A 157 -1.85 -3.82 6.04
CA ALA A 157 -2.58 -5.05 6.35
C ALA A 157 -3.37 -4.94 7.65
N LEU A 158 -2.82 -4.29 8.69
CA LEU A 158 -3.54 -4.05 9.95
C LEU A 158 -4.78 -3.17 9.74
N ALA A 159 -4.72 -2.20 8.82
CA ALA A 159 -5.87 -1.35 8.50
C ALA A 159 -7.00 -2.16 7.84
N VAL A 160 -6.64 -3.06 6.91
CA VAL A 160 -7.57 -3.97 6.22
C VAL A 160 -8.21 -4.94 7.21
N LEU A 161 -7.41 -5.62 8.01
CA LEU A 161 -7.87 -6.65 8.96
C LEU A 161 -8.69 -6.05 10.12
N GLY A 162 -8.36 -4.83 10.52
CA GLY A 162 -9.13 -4.03 11.45
C GLY A 162 -9.43 -4.74 12.77
N ARG A 163 -10.72 -4.79 13.14
CA ARG A 163 -11.14 -5.36 14.44
C ARG A 163 -11.15 -6.87 14.48
N SER A 164 -11.11 -7.57 13.34
CA SER A 164 -11.09 -9.02 13.26
C SER A 164 -9.73 -9.61 13.61
N PHE A 165 -8.66 -8.79 13.55
CA PHE A 165 -7.31 -9.22 13.84
C PHE A 165 -6.95 -8.96 15.31
N ASP A 166 -6.83 -10.02 16.09
CA ASP A 166 -6.51 -9.94 17.52
C ASP A 166 -5.01 -10.03 17.78
N ALA A 167 -4.29 -9.06 17.22
CA ALA A 167 -2.85 -8.90 17.33
C ALA A 167 -2.47 -7.60 18.04
N VAL A 168 -1.23 -7.52 18.53
CA VAL A 168 -0.53 -6.30 18.94
C VAL A 168 0.75 -6.16 18.14
N VAL A 169 1.21 -4.93 17.98
CA VAL A 169 2.44 -4.57 17.27
C VAL A 169 3.41 -3.92 18.25
N PRO A 170 4.38 -4.67 18.79
CA PRO A 170 5.36 -4.13 19.71
C PRO A 170 6.59 -3.51 19.04
N LEU A 171 6.76 -3.69 17.71
CA LEU A 171 7.98 -3.32 17.00
C LEU A 171 7.69 -2.98 15.54
N GLN A 172 8.30 -1.91 15.06
CA GLN A 172 8.60 -1.72 13.65
C GLN A 172 9.92 -2.44 13.33
N ILE A 173 9.90 -3.37 12.39
CA ILE A 173 11.11 -4.08 11.93
C ILE A 173 11.95 -3.15 11.07
N GLY A 174 11.32 -2.47 10.12
CA GLY A 174 11.98 -1.56 9.21
C GLY A 174 11.04 -0.87 8.24
N TYR A 175 11.63 -0.23 7.24
CA TYR A 175 10.93 0.21 6.03
C TYR A 175 11.50 -0.50 4.83
N SER A 176 10.65 -0.91 3.92
CA SER A 176 11.07 -1.20 2.56
C SER A 176 11.52 0.11 1.88
N ARG A 177 12.68 0.08 1.27
CA ARG A 177 13.36 1.24 0.67
C ARG A 177 13.91 0.91 -0.72
N GLY A 178 13.02 0.50 -1.62
CA GLY A 178 13.33 0.14 -2.99
C GLY A 178 13.10 -1.33 -3.32
N ALA A 179 12.63 -2.14 -2.37
CA ALA A 179 12.25 -3.52 -2.66
C ALA A 179 10.88 -3.59 -3.35
N ASP A 180 9.88 -2.84 -2.86
CA ASP A 180 8.56 -2.81 -3.49
C ASP A 180 8.59 -2.00 -4.78
N MET A 181 8.06 -2.58 -5.84
CA MET A 181 8.11 -2.01 -7.18
C MET A 181 6.78 -2.18 -7.93
N VAL A 182 6.48 -1.20 -8.77
CA VAL A 182 5.49 -1.32 -9.85
C VAL A 182 6.26 -1.52 -11.15
N VAL A 183 6.19 -2.71 -11.70
CA VAL A 183 6.82 -3.08 -12.97
C VAL A 183 5.78 -3.01 -14.07
N VAL A 184 6.09 -2.34 -15.18
CA VAL A 184 5.15 -2.08 -16.27
C VAL A 184 5.78 -2.23 -17.64
N ASP A 185 4.94 -2.28 -18.68
CA ASP A 185 5.37 -2.17 -20.06
C ASP A 185 6.23 -0.92 -20.27
N ARG A 186 7.31 -1.05 -21.04
CA ARG A 186 8.30 0.04 -21.26
C ARG A 186 7.68 1.36 -21.73
N GLY A 187 6.55 1.31 -22.45
CA GLY A 187 5.86 2.48 -22.98
C GLY A 187 5.10 3.32 -21.94
N ILE A 188 4.92 2.81 -20.72
CA ILE A 188 4.20 3.51 -19.65
C ILE A 188 5.20 4.38 -18.88
N ALA A 189 5.01 5.71 -18.90
CA ALA A 189 5.96 6.66 -18.32
C ALA A 189 5.53 7.23 -16.97
N SER A 190 4.23 7.15 -16.61
CA SER A 190 3.74 7.69 -15.34
C SER A 190 2.55 6.89 -14.80
N VAL A 191 2.25 7.05 -13.51
CA VAL A 191 1.09 6.42 -12.85
C VAL A 191 -0.23 6.85 -13.52
N ASN A 192 -0.33 8.07 -14.04
CA ASN A 192 -1.53 8.55 -14.75
C ASN A 192 -1.83 7.73 -16.01
N GLN A 193 -0.80 7.18 -16.67
CA GLN A 193 -0.96 6.34 -17.87
C GLN A 193 -1.45 4.92 -17.56
N LEU A 194 -1.59 4.57 -16.30
CA LEU A 194 -2.21 3.31 -15.88
C LEU A 194 -3.75 3.34 -16.01
N ALA A 195 -4.34 4.51 -16.26
CA ALA A 195 -5.77 4.64 -16.55
C ALA A 195 -6.16 3.83 -17.80
N GLY A 196 -7.08 2.88 -17.66
CA GLY A 196 -7.47 1.93 -18.71
C GLY A 196 -6.54 0.74 -18.88
N LYS A 197 -5.56 0.55 -17.99
CA LYS A 197 -4.67 -0.62 -17.95
C LYS A 197 -5.09 -1.60 -16.87
N VAL A 198 -4.52 -2.82 -16.94
CA VAL A 198 -4.71 -3.88 -15.94
C VAL A 198 -3.36 -4.28 -15.40
N LEU A 199 -3.23 -4.33 -14.07
CA LEU A 199 -2.04 -4.83 -13.39
C LEU A 199 -2.37 -6.08 -12.57
N ALA A 200 -1.39 -6.96 -12.44
CA ALA A 200 -1.42 -8.09 -11.54
C ALA A 200 -0.88 -7.69 -10.17
N ALA A 201 -1.51 -8.14 -9.09
CA ALA A 201 -1.08 -7.90 -7.72
C ALA A 201 -1.56 -9.03 -6.79
N SER A 202 -1.09 -9.08 -5.55
CA SER A 202 -1.69 -9.86 -4.49
C SER A 202 -2.69 -9.01 -3.72
N GLN A 203 -3.77 -9.63 -3.19
CA GLN A 203 -4.84 -8.89 -2.53
C GLN A 203 -4.54 -8.66 -1.04
N PHE A 204 -4.81 -7.46 -0.54
CA PHE A 204 -4.74 -7.02 0.87
C PHE A 204 -3.35 -6.90 1.49
N ASN A 205 -2.29 -7.03 0.74
CA ASN A 205 -0.93 -6.79 1.21
C ASN A 205 -0.37 -5.46 0.68
N GLU A 206 0.90 -5.19 0.99
CA GLU A 206 1.60 -3.97 0.59
C GLU A 206 1.62 -3.73 -0.92
N SER A 207 1.56 -4.79 -1.76
CA SER A 207 1.52 -4.64 -3.23
C SER A 207 0.23 -3.96 -3.68
N GLU A 208 -0.94 -4.42 -3.19
CA GLU A 208 -2.22 -3.76 -3.48
C GLU A 208 -2.26 -2.37 -2.86
N PHE A 209 -1.80 -2.21 -1.61
CA PHE A 209 -1.78 -0.91 -0.95
C PHE A 209 -0.94 0.08 -1.73
N PHE A 210 0.28 -0.29 -2.13
CA PHE A 210 1.21 0.59 -2.82
C PHE A 210 0.63 1.13 -4.13
N ILE A 211 0.07 0.26 -4.97
CA ILE A 211 -0.53 0.73 -6.23
C ILE A 211 -1.82 1.52 -6.02
N ARG A 212 -2.67 1.16 -5.03
CA ARG A 212 -3.86 1.95 -4.69
C ARG A 212 -3.49 3.34 -4.18
N TYR A 213 -2.46 3.42 -3.34
CA TYR A 213 -1.92 4.68 -2.84
C TYR A 213 -1.47 5.58 -4.00
N LEU A 214 -0.61 5.07 -4.89
CA LEU A 214 -0.10 5.82 -6.04
C LEU A 214 -1.22 6.24 -7.00
N ALA A 215 -2.13 5.32 -7.35
CA ALA A 215 -3.27 5.61 -8.22
C ALA A 215 -4.20 6.67 -7.61
N GLY A 216 -4.47 6.58 -6.30
CA GLY A 216 -5.26 7.57 -5.57
C GLY A 216 -4.63 8.96 -5.59
N GLU A 217 -3.31 9.04 -5.37
CA GLU A 217 -2.57 10.30 -5.45
C GLU A 217 -2.52 10.87 -6.88
N ALA A 218 -2.47 10.00 -7.89
CA ALA A 218 -2.56 10.40 -9.31
C ALA A 218 -4.00 10.74 -9.76
N GLY A 219 -5.01 10.51 -8.92
CA GLY A 219 -6.41 10.70 -9.30
C GLY A 219 -6.95 9.63 -10.27
N VAL A 220 -6.32 8.47 -10.33
CA VAL A 220 -6.74 7.32 -11.16
C VAL A 220 -7.58 6.36 -10.30
N PRO A 221 -8.90 6.25 -10.53
CA PRO A 221 -9.72 5.32 -9.77
C PRO A 221 -9.32 3.87 -10.03
N VAL A 222 -9.30 3.05 -8.98
CA VAL A 222 -9.02 1.62 -9.07
C VAL A 222 -10.31 0.82 -9.15
N VAL A 223 -10.33 -0.22 -9.97
CA VAL A 223 -11.39 -1.21 -10.07
C VAL A 223 -10.79 -2.61 -9.99
N VAL A 224 -11.40 -3.49 -9.19
CA VAL A 224 -11.01 -4.90 -9.13
C VAL A 224 -11.73 -5.64 -10.24
N LEU A 225 -11.00 -6.38 -11.04
CA LEU A 225 -11.50 -7.27 -12.07
C LEU A 225 -11.47 -8.71 -11.54
N ARG A 226 -12.43 -9.51 -11.97
CA ARG A 226 -12.52 -10.91 -11.55
C ARG A 226 -11.39 -11.76 -12.13
N ASP A 227 -11.08 -11.51 -13.41
CA ASP A 227 -10.14 -12.27 -14.20
C ASP A 227 -9.65 -11.41 -15.39
N LEU A 228 -8.80 -11.96 -16.23
CA LEU A 228 -8.25 -11.29 -17.41
C LEU A 228 -9.22 -11.27 -18.60
N ASP A 229 -10.34 -11.98 -18.57
CA ASP A 229 -11.35 -11.94 -19.63
C ASP A 229 -12.25 -10.71 -19.49
N ALA A 230 -12.23 -10.09 -18.31
CA ALA A 230 -12.91 -8.82 -18.08
C ALA A 230 -12.25 -7.69 -18.86
N SER A 231 -13.04 -6.93 -19.63
CA SER A 231 -12.51 -5.79 -20.39
C SER A 231 -11.97 -4.69 -19.47
N PRO A 232 -10.83 -4.07 -19.81
CA PRO A 232 -10.33 -2.92 -19.08
C PRO A 232 -11.39 -1.80 -19.03
N VAL A 233 -11.49 -1.12 -17.89
CA VAL A 233 -12.46 -0.02 -17.71
C VAL A 233 -11.80 1.30 -18.09
N PRO A 234 -12.30 2.02 -19.11
CA PRO A 234 -11.72 3.30 -19.53
C PRO A 234 -11.59 4.28 -18.35
N GLY A 235 -10.43 4.93 -18.24
CA GLY A 235 -10.16 5.91 -17.19
C GLY A 235 -9.93 5.35 -15.78
N LYS A 236 -9.93 4.02 -15.61
CA LYS A 236 -9.64 3.36 -14.33
C LYS A 236 -8.48 2.39 -14.46
N LEU A 237 -7.74 2.20 -13.38
CA LEU A 237 -6.78 1.11 -13.25
C LEU A 237 -7.50 -0.17 -12.82
N GLY A 238 -7.39 -1.23 -13.63
CA GLY A 238 -7.86 -2.57 -13.28
C GLY A 238 -6.81 -3.32 -12.46
N LEU A 239 -7.23 -4.01 -11.39
CA LEU A 239 -6.39 -4.96 -10.67
C LEU A 239 -6.98 -6.36 -10.81
N VAL A 240 -6.14 -7.33 -11.14
CA VAL A 240 -6.42 -8.77 -11.10
C VAL A 240 -5.50 -9.38 -10.06
N PHE A 241 -6.06 -10.22 -9.19
CA PHE A 241 -5.32 -10.76 -8.06
C PHE A 241 -4.85 -12.20 -8.28
N TYR A 242 -3.70 -12.47 -7.71
CA TYR A 242 -3.05 -13.78 -7.67
C TYR A 242 -2.77 -14.19 -6.23
N GLU A 243 -2.39 -15.46 -6.01
CA GLU A 243 -2.20 -16.04 -4.68
C GLU A 243 -1.21 -15.23 -3.82
N ASP A 244 -0.12 -14.80 -4.44
CA ASP A 244 0.88 -13.89 -3.85
C ASP A 244 1.47 -12.95 -4.91
N ALA A 245 2.35 -12.04 -4.49
CA ALA A 245 2.93 -11.02 -5.36
C ALA A 245 3.96 -11.59 -6.34
N PHE A 246 4.63 -12.70 -6.02
CA PHE A 246 5.56 -13.36 -6.93
C PHE A 246 4.81 -14.03 -8.07
N VAL A 247 3.74 -14.76 -7.74
CA VAL A 247 2.83 -15.35 -8.74
C VAL A 247 2.18 -14.29 -9.63
N ALA A 248 1.83 -13.12 -9.06
CA ALA A 248 1.31 -11.98 -9.85
C ALA A 248 2.34 -11.50 -10.89
N CYS A 249 3.62 -11.42 -10.50
CA CYS A 249 4.68 -11.00 -11.42
C CYS A 249 5.06 -12.10 -12.42
N ASP A 250 4.89 -13.38 -12.06
CA ASP A 250 5.00 -14.51 -13.00
C ASP A 250 3.93 -14.43 -14.10
N ALA A 251 2.70 -14.12 -13.73
CA ALA A 251 1.61 -13.94 -14.69
C ALA A 251 1.90 -12.80 -15.67
N TYR A 252 2.43 -11.67 -15.19
CA TYR A 252 2.85 -10.59 -16.07
C TYR A 252 4.02 -10.98 -16.98
N ALA A 253 5.04 -11.65 -16.44
CA ALA A 253 6.16 -12.14 -17.23
C ALA A 253 5.72 -13.08 -18.36
N PHE A 254 4.75 -13.96 -18.07
CA PHE A 254 4.14 -14.84 -19.09
C PHE A 254 3.41 -14.03 -20.16
N GLU A 255 2.55 -13.06 -19.76
CA GLU A 255 1.77 -12.19 -20.66
C GLU A 255 2.68 -11.34 -21.59
N LEU A 256 3.86 -10.91 -21.13
CA LEU A 256 4.85 -10.23 -21.97
C LEU A 256 5.27 -11.05 -23.20
N GLY A 257 5.18 -12.37 -23.15
CA GLY A 257 5.42 -13.28 -24.27
C GLY A 257 4.24 -13.43 -25.23
N SER A 258 3.04 -12.96 -24.84
CA SER A 258 1.80 -13.12 -25.61
C SER A 258 1.77 -12.18 -26.82
N ALA A 259 1.07 -12.60 -27.90
CA ALA A 259 0.80 -11.75 -29.07
C ALA A 259 -0.15 -10.59 -28.76
N ALA A 260 -0.98 -10.72 -27.72
CA ALA A 260 -1.94 -9.71 -27.27
C ALA A 260 -1.97 -9.68 -25.74
N PRO A 261 -0.98 -9.03 -25.10
CA PRO A 261 -0.90 -8.98 -23.65
C PRO A 261 -2.13 -8.31 -23.03
N ARG A 262 -2.70 -8.93 -21.99
CA ARG A 262 -3.85 -8.40 -21.22
C ARG A 262 -3.39 -7.67 -19.96
N LEU A 263 -2.22 -8.02 -19.42
CA LEU A 263 -1.57 -7.32 -18.33
C LEU A 263 -0.59 -6.27 -18.87
N ALA A 264 -0.60 -5.10 -18.26
CA ALA A 264 0.32 -4.01 -18.56
C ALA A 264 1.42 -3.87 -17.48
N GLY A 265 1.43 -4.74 -16.49
CA GLY A 265 2.41 -4.75 -15.42
C GLY A 265 2.02 -5.61 -14.24
N CYS A 266 2.90 -5.65 -13.23
CA CYS A 266 2.66 -6.24 -11.92
C CYS A 266 3.15 -5.35 -10.79
N VAL A 267 2.71 -5.67 -9.57
CA VAL A 267 3.19 -5.04 -8.34
C VAL A 267 3.67 -6.14 -7.39
N GLY A 268 4.86 -5.98 -6.88
CA GLY A 268 5.49 -6.93 -5.96
C GLY A 268 6.79 -6.38 -5.43
N TRP A 269 7.65 -7.25 -4.94
CA TRP A 269 8.95 -6.87 -4.39
C TRP A 269 10.10 -7.69 -4.98
N THR A 270 11.32 -7.23 -4.70
CA THR A 270 12.54 -7.92 -5.10
C THR A 270 12.76 -9.21 -4.29
N PRO A 271 13.41 -10.24 -4.88
CA PRO A 271 14.10 -10.19 -6.17
C PRO A 271 13.17 -10.35 -7.39
N ARG A 272 11.92 -10.83 -7.22
CA ARG A 272 11.07 -11.26 -8.34
C ARG A 272 10.77 -10.15 -9.35
N THR A 273 10.52 -8.92 -8.90
CA THR A 273 10.26 -7.78 -9.78
C THR A 273 11.46 -7.46 -10.69
N GLU A 274 12.69 -7.55 -10.18
CA GLU A 274 13.89 -7.34 -10.98
C GLU A 274 14.11 -8.47 -11.98
N GLU A 275 13.92 -9.71 -11.59
CA GLU A 275 14.01 -10.87 -12.50
C GLU A 275 13.06 -10.71 -13.70
N VAL A 276 11.83 -10.21 -13.46
CA VAL A 276 10.88 -9.93 -14.56
C VAL A 276 11.40 -8.84 -15.48
N VAL A 277 11.98 -7.76 -14.96
CA VAL A 277 12.54 -6.68 -15.77
C VAL A 277 13.73 -7.20 -16.58
N GLU A 278 14.67 -7.89 -15.95
CA GLU A 278 15.86 -8.46 -16.60
C GLU A 278 15.51 -9.49 -17.67
N GLY A 279 14.57 -10.39 -17.37
CA GLY A 279 14.08 -11.42 -18.31
C GLY A 279 13.19 -10.89 -19.44
N SER A 280 12.81 -9.62 -19.41
CA SER A 280 11.86 -9.04 -20.36
C SER A 280 12.41 -8.66 -21.72
N ASP A 281 13.73 -8.78 -21.96
CA ASP A 281 14.40 -8.25 -23.15
C ASP A 281 14.12 -6.76 -23.40
N GLY A 282 14.00 -5.98 -22.32
CA GLY A 282 13.74 -4.55 -22.35
C GLY A 282 12.30 -4.16 -22.68
N ARG A 283 11.35 -5.09 -22.66
CA ARG A 283 9.91 -4.83 -22.85
C ARG A 283 9.24 -4.28 -21.57
N ALA A 284 9.74 -4.67 -20.40
CA ALA A 284 9.31 -4.16 -19.10
C ALA A 284 10.34 -3.19 -18.50
N LYS A 285 9.87 -2.40 -17.55
CA LYS A 285 10.70 -1.52 -16.71
C LYS A 285 10.07 -1.33 -15.33
N VAL A 286 10.86 -0.93 -14.35
CA VAL A 286 10.35 -0.35 -13.11
C VAL A 286 9.75 1.01 -13.44
N LEU A 287 8.46 1.21 -13.13
CA LEU A 287 7.81 2.52 -13.21
C LEU A 287 8.15 3.35 -11.98
N VAL A 288 8.09 2.72 -10.82
CA VAL A 288 8.37 3.34 -9.52
C VAL A 288 8.72 2.25 -8.51
N SER A 289 9.69 2.56 -7.65
CA SER A 289 9.95 1.81 -6.43
C SER A 289 9.56 2.63 -5.19
N ASN A 290 9.52 2.01 -4.04
CA ASN A 290 9.29 2.72 -2.78
C ASN A 290 10.60 3.27 -2.16
N ARG A 291 11.67 3.39 -2.93
CA ARG A 291 13.02 3.75 -2.47
C ARG A 291 13.07 5.01 -1.60
N ASN A 292 12.31 6.02 -1.99
CA ASN A 292 12.20 7.28 -1.25
C ASN A 292 10.80 7.52 -0.66
N LEU A 293 9.93 6.48 -0.65
CA LEU A 293 8.58 6.54 -0.13
C LEU A 293 8.50 5.77 1.20
N LEU A 294 8.19 6.46 2.29
CA LEU A 294 8.02 5.82 3.61
C LEU A 294 6.57 5.33 3.78
N VAL A 295 6.09 4.51 2.85
CA VAL A 295 4.70 4.02 2.85
C VAL A 295 4.58 2.53 3.19
N VAL A 296 5.64 1.74 2.97
CA VAL A 296 5.69 0.33 3.34
C VAL A 296 6.57 0.18 4.58
N ALA A 297 5.92 -0.07 5.71
CA ALA A 297 6.59 -0.27 7.00
C ALA A 297 6.29 -1.67 7.52
N ASP A 298 7.34 -2.45 7.67
CA ASP A 298 7.31 -3.79 8.20
C ASP A 298 7.22 -3.77 9.72
N VAL A 299 6.29 -4.54 10.25
CA VAL A 299 6.03 -4.64 11.69
C VAL A 299 5.94 -6.09 12.14
N LEU A 300 6.27 -6.33 13.40
CA LEU A 300 6.03 -7.62 14.04
C LEU A 300 4.63 -7.61 14.63
N ALA A 301 3.70 -8.36 14.04
CA ALA A 301 2.39 -8.64 14.63
C ALA A 301 2.50 -9.85 15.57
N VAL A 302 2.04 -9.69 16.80
CA VAL A 302 2.12 -10.71 17.87
C VAL A 302 0.71 -11.07 18.33
N ASN A 303 0.41 -12.35 18.50
CA ASN A 303 -0.87 -12.80 19.07
C ASN A 303 -1.16 -12.07 20.38
N ARG A 304 -2.27 -11.36 20.46
CA ARG A 304 -2.59 -10.46 21.59
C ARG A 304 -2.66 -11.19 22.92
N ALA A 305 -3.32 -12.35 22.94
CA ALA A 305 -3.47 -13.12 24.16
C ALA A 305 -2.12 -13.65 24.66
N PHE A 306 -1.27 -14.11 23.74
CA PHE A 306 0.11 -14.51 24.05
C PHE A 306 0.92 -13.33 24.59
N ALA A 307 0.87 -12.17 23.93
CA ALA A 307 1.62 -10.99 24.34
C ALA A 307 1.23 -10.56 25.77
N LYS A 308 -0.06 -10.53 26.07
CA LYS A 308 -0.58 -10.20 27.40
C LYS A 308 -0.11 -11.17 28.49
N GLN A 309 -0.03 -12.46 28.16
CA GLN A 309 0.36 -13.51 29.12
C GLN A 309 1.87 -13.62 29.28
N ASN A 310 2.64 -13.24 28.26
CA ASN A 310 4.09 -13.48 28.18
C ASN A 310 4.88 -12.21 27.83
N PRO A 311 4.73 -11.09 28.58
CA PRO A 311 5.36 -9.81 28.23
C PRO A 311 6.89 -9.88 28.17
N LYS A 312 7.52 -10.78 28.94
CA LYS A 312 8.96 -10.99 28.91
C LYS A 312 9.45 -11.69 27.65
N LEU A 313 8.66 -12.61 27.09
CA LEU A 313 8.99 -13.24 25.80
C LEU A 313 8.85 -12.22 24.66
N VAL A 314 7.83 -11.36 24.71
CA VAL A 314 7.66 -10.26 23.74
C VAL A 314 8.81 -9.25 23.85
N GLU A 315 9.21 -8.85 25.06
CA GLU A 315 10.41 -8.00 25.27
C GLU A 315 11.65 -8.64 24.65
N GLY A 316 11.80 -9.96 24.81
CA GLY A 316 12.92 -10.73 24.23
C GLY A 316 12.87 -10.72 22.69
N LEU A 317 11.70 -10.91 22.07
CA LEU A 317 11.54 -10.83 20.62
C LEU A 317 11.93 -9.44 20.11
N VAL A 318 11.38 -8.39 20.71
CA VAL A 318 11.69 -6.99 20.34
C VAL A 318 13.18 -6.69 20.49
N HIS A 319 13.79 -7.09 21.61
CA HIS A 319 15.23 -6.87 21.85
C HIS A 319 16.10 -7.62 20.83
N GLY A 320 15.77 -8.90 20.57
CA GLY A 320 16.56 -9.70 19.62
C GLY A 320 16.51 -9.16 18.20
N ILE A 321 15.33 -8.73 17.72
CA ILE A 321 15.20 -8.13 16.39
C ILE A 321 15.96 -6.81 16.31
N LEU A 322 15.87 -5.93 17.32
CA LEU A 322 16.63 -4.67 17.36
C LEU A 322 18.14 -4.93 17.39
N GLU A 323 18.60 -5.96 18.11
CA GLU A 323 20.00 -6.34 18.14
C GLU A 323 20.47 -6.91 16.80
N GLY A 324 19.70 -7.79 16.17
CA GLY A 324 20.01 -8.29 14.83
C GLY A 324 20.03 -7.19 13.79
N ASN A 325 19.07 -6.25 13.86
CA ASN A 325 19.06 -5.04 13.02
C ASN A 325 20.33 -4.20 13.23
N ARG A 326 20.76 -4.03 14.49
CA ARG A 326 22.02 -3.33 14.82
C ARG A 326 23.22 -4.01 14.19
N LEU A 327 23.34 -5.33 14.35
CA LEU A 327 24.43 -6.12 13.80
C LEU A 327 24.52 -6.00 12.29
N LEU A 328 23.39 -6.09 11.58
CA LEU A 328 23.35 -5.93 10.13
C LEU A 328 23.69 -4.51 9.66
N ARG A 329 23.31 -3.47 10.41
CA ARG A 329 23.69 -2.09 10.06
C ARG A 329 25.17 -1.81 10.30
N GLU A 330 25.74 -2.32 11.41
CA GLU A 330 27.09 -2.01 11.83
C GLU A 330 28.14 -2.95 11.22
N GLN A 331 27.77 -4.22 10.99
CA GLN A 331 28.68 -5.27 10.55
C GLN A 331 28.01 -6.18 9.50
N PRO A 332 27.48 -5.64 8.39
CA PRO A 332 26.72 -6.43 7.41
C PRO A 332 27.52 -7.63 6.90
N ASP A 333 28.81 -7.45 6.57
CA ASP A 333 29.66 -8.51 6.00
C ASP A 333 29.80 -9.73 6.91
N ALA A 334 29.75 -9.54 8.23
CA ALA A 334 29.85 -10.64 9.19
C ALA A 334 28.59 -11.53 9.22
N HIS A 335 27.47 -11.05 8.69
CA HIS A 335 26.16 -11.69 8.80
C HIS A 335 25.53 -12.06 7.46
N LEU A 336 26.11 -11.63 6.31
CA LEU A 336 25.58 -11.94 4.97
C LEU A 336 25.37 -13.42 4.73
N ALA A 337 26.34 -14.26 5.09
CA ALA A 337 26.25 -15.71 4.91
C ALA A 337 25.04 -16.32 5.66
N THR A 338 24.68 -15.77 6.83
CA THR A 338 23.51 -16.24 7.60
C THR A 338 22.21 -15.87 6.92
N VAL A 339 22.09 -14.64 6.42
CA VAL A 339 20.93 -14.15 5.70
C VAL A 339 20.78 -14.88 4.35
N ALA A 340 21.86 -14.93 3.57
CA ALA A 340 21.90 -15.61 2.28
C ALA A 340 21.47 -17.08 2.39
N LYS A 341 22.03 -17.80 3.38
CA LYS A 341 21.64 -19.21 3.62
C LYS A 341 20.17 -19.37 3.98
N ALA A 342 19.60 -18.44 4.74
CA ALA A 342 18.21 -18.52 5.16
C ALA A 342 17.24 -18.37 3.99
N PHE A 343 17.54 -17.50 3.05
CA PHE A 343 16.72 -17.24 1.85
C PHE A 343 17.13 -18.06 0.62
N GLY A 344 18.24 -18.80 0.68
CA GLY A 344 18.76 -19.52 -0.50
C GLY A 344 19.48 -18.61 -1.50
N TRP A 345 19.84 -17.40 -1.10
CA TRP A 345 20.53 -16.40 -1.92
C TRP A 345 22.07 -16.60 -1.92
N THR A 346 22.73 -15.94 -2.86
CA THR A 346 24.18 -15.70 -2.72
C THR A 346 24.43 -14.56 -1.73
N GLU A 347 25.67 -14.45 -1.23
CA GLU A 347 26.02 -13.29 -0.36
C GLU A 347 25.98 -11.97 -1.13
N ALA A 348 26.18 -11.98 -2.44
CA ALA A 348 26.06 -10.80 -3.29
C ALA A 348 24.60 -10.33 -3.40
N ASP A 349 23.67 -11.27 -3.60
CA ASP A 349 22.23 -10.98 -3.64
C ASP A 349 21.76 -10.48 -2.27
N ALA A 350 22.13 -11.16 -1.18
CA ALA A 350 21.80 -10.73 0.18
C ALA A 350 22.29 -9.30 0.47
N ARG A 351 23.48 -8.93 -0.04
CA ARG A 351 23.99 -7.57 0.08
C ARG A 351 23.16 -6.56 -0.73
N GLY A 352 22.79 -6.91 -1.95
CA GLY A 352 21.95 -6.11 -2.83
C GLY A 352 20.58 -5.84 -2.20
N GLU A 353 19.95 -6.91 -1.70
CA GLU A 353 18.63 -6.84 -1.06
C GLU A 353 18.65 -6.07 0.27
N LEU A 354 19.68 -6.25 1.10
CA LEU A 354 19.86 -5.46 2.34
C LEU A 354 20.05 -3.96 2.06
N ALA A 355 20.54 -3.56 0.89
CA ALA A 355 20.65 -2.15 0.50
C ALA A 355 19.28 -1.51 0.17
N ARG A 356 18.23 -2.32 0.01
CA ARG A 356 16.86 -1.89 -0.31
C ARG A 356 15.94 -1.84 0.90
N VAL A 357 16.50 -1.96 2.10
CA VAL A 357 15.75 -1.93 3.35
C VAL A 357 16.37 -0.95 4.32
N HIS A 358 15.56 -0.35 5.16
CA HIS A 358 16.00 0.42 6.32
C HIS A 358 15.62 -0.35 7.59
N LEU A 359 16.59 -0.98 8.22
CA LEU A 359 16.39 -1.72 9.46
C LEU A 359 16.24 -0.73 10.63
N ALA A 360 15.06 -0.70 11.26
CA ALA A 360 14.74 0.26 12.29
C ALA A 360 15.52 0.04 13.58
N ASN A 361 15.86 1.14 14.27
CA ASN A 361 16.49 1.14 15.58
C ASN A 361 15.49 1.55 16.69
N LEU A 362 15.94 1.57 17.95
CA LEU A 362 15.08 1.90 19.08
C LEU A 362 14.54 3.35 19.05
N PRO A 363 15.34 4.41 18.82
CA PRO A 363 14.82 5.77 18.66
C PRO A 363 13.80 5.92 17.52
N GLU A 364 14.05 5.26 16.39
CA GLU A 364 13.15 5.26 15.23
C GLU A 364 11.82 4.59 15.56
N ASN A 365 11.84 3.43 16.21
CA ASN A 365 10.63 2.75 16.66
C ASN A 365 9.78 3.65 17.57
N ARG A 366 10.39 4.31 18.54
CA ARG A 366 9.66 5.23 19.43
C ARG A 366 9.05 6.41 18.68
N ALA A 367 9.79 6.98 17.75
CA ALA A 367 9.30 8.08 16.91
C ALA A 367 8.19 7.61 15.94
N PHE A 368 8.29 6.39 15.41
CA PHE A 368 7.30 5.77 14.54
C PHE A 368 5.93 5.64 15.21
N PHE A 369 5.87 5.05 16.40
CA PHE A 369 4.62 4.91 17.15
C PHE A 369 4.10 6.25 17.70
N ALA A 370 4.99 7.17 18.07
CA ALA A 370 4.61 8.49 18.56
C ALA A 370 4.18 9.47 17.43
N GLY A 371 4.38 9.13 16.16
CA GLY A 371 4.09 10.02 15.03
C GLY A 371 5.03 11.22 14.93
N THR A 372 6.24 11.14 15.51
CA THR A 372 7.19 12.26 15.58
C THR A 372 8.34 12.15 14.58
N MET A 373 8.44 11.04 13.85
CA MET A 373 9.48 10.84 12.83
C MET A 373 9.13 11.59 11.55
N ASP A 374 8.01 11.25 10.99
CA ASP A 374 7.29 11.87 9.88
C ASP A 374 5.83 11.48 10.05
N SER A 375 4.91 12.43 9.94
CA SER A 375 3.50 12.12 10.18
C SER A 375 2.94 11.10 9.18
N ALA A 376 3.39 11.13 7.93
CA ALA A 376 2.92 10.23 6.87
C ALA A 376 3.57 8.85 6.94
N GLY A 377 4.86 8.77 7.28
CA GLY A 377 5.60 7.52 7.46
C GLY A 377 5.46 6.91 8.85
N SER A 378 4.70 7.50 9.77
CA SER A 378 4.44 6.96 11.10
C SER A 378 3.42 5.82 11.07
N PHE A 379 3.34 5.06 12.16
CA PHE A 379 2.35 3.99 12.33
C PHE A 379 0.92 4.47 12.04
N GLY A 380 0.51 5.56 12.68
CA GLY A 380 -0.83 6.15 12.46
C GLY A 380 -1.00 6.73 11.07
N GLY A 381 0.05 7.33 10.50
CA GLY A 381 0.03 7.94 9.16
C GLY A 381 -0.14 6.90 8.05
N ILE A 382 0.64 5.83 8.07
CA ILE A 382 0.52 4.72 7.10
C ILE A 382 -0.82 4.02 7.24
N PHE A 383 -1.25 3.72 8.48
CA PHE A 383 -2.56 3.13 8.74
C PHE A 383 -3.70 3.99 8.14
N GLN A 384 -3.67 5.30 8.34
CA GLN A 384 -4.65 6.22 7.78
C GLN A 384 -4.58 6.28 6.25
N SER A 385 -3.38 6.27 5.68
CA SER A 385 -3.17 6.22 4.23
C SER A 385 -3.75 4.95 3.62
N ALA A 386 -3.60 3.81 4.29
CA ALA A 386 -4.21 2.55 3.87
C ALA A 386 -5.74 2.60 3.91
N VAL A 387 -6.33 3.12 5.00
CA VAL A 387 -7.80 3.31 5.09
C VAL A 387 -8.31 4.15 3.91
N LEU A 388 -7.61 5.22 3.54
CA LEU A 388 -7.98 6.07 2.42
C LEU A 388 -7.82 5.36 1.06
N ALA A 389 -6.71 4.64 0.86
CA ALA A 389 -6.40 3.94 -0.39
C ALA A 389 -7.38 2.79 -0.68
N TYR A 390 -7.76 2.03 0.35
CA TYR A 390 -8.76 0.97 0.23
C TYR A 390 -10.20 1.49 0.18
N GLY A 391 -10.46 2.68 0.71
CA GLY A 391 -11.76 3.35 0.63
C GLY A 391 -12.93 2.49 1.10
N SER A 392 -13.90 2.22 0.22
CA SER A 392 -15.12 1.47 0.55
C SER A 392 -14.89 -0.02 0.90
N VAL A 393 -13.70 -0.57 0.68
CA VAL A 393 -13.32 -1.93 1.12
C VAL A 393 -13.32 -1.98 2.64
N ILE A 394 -12.76 -0.97 3.30
CA ILE A 394 -12.70 -0.85 4.77
C ILE A 394 -13.89 -0.03 5.26
N LYS A 395 -15.01 -0.69 5.54
CA LYS A 395 -16.27 0.00 5.93
C LYS A 395 -16.22 0.65 7.32
N ASN A 396 -15.53 0.01 8.26
CA ASN A 396 -15.46 0.45 9.68
C ASN A 396 -14.01 0.34 10.15
N PRO A 397 -13.15 1.32 9.84
CA PRO A 397 -11.75 1.28 10.21
C PRO A 397 -11.57 1.16 11.72
N ALA A 398 -10.59 0.39 12.13
CA ALA A 398 -10.20 0.32 13.54
C ALA A 398 -9.39 1.57 13.92
N ASP A 399 -9.29 1.84 15.20
CA ASP A 399 -8.33 2.80 15.72
C ASP A 399 -6.93 2.15 15.66
N PRO A 400 -5.90 2.76 15.02
CA PRO A 400 -4.55 2.23 15.00
C PRO A 400 -3.96 2.00 16.39
N ALA A 401 -4.32 2.80 17.39
CA ALA A 401 -3.88 2.63 18.77
C ALA A 401 -4.28 1.26 19.37
N ARG A 402 -5.26 0.59 18.79
CA ARG A 402 -5.64 -0.79 19.16
C ARG A 402 -4.47 -1.77 19.02
N PHE A 403 -3.61 -1.56 18.02
CA PHE A 403 -2.53 -2.47 17.69
C PHE A 403 -1.23 -2.10 18.40
N ALA A 404 -0.95 -0.80 18.63
CA ALA A 404 0.32 -0.35 19.18
C ALA A 404 0.51 -0.81 20.64
N ASP A 405 1.64 -1.49 20.92
CA ASP A 405 2.08 -1.86 22.25
C ASP A 405 3.56 -1.54 22.43
N THR A 406 3.88 -0.34 22.89
CA THR A 406 5.26 0.14 23.04
C THR A 406 5.93 -0.29 24.35
N SER A 407 5.30 -1.13 25.16
CA SER A 407 5.77 -1.49 26.50
C SER A 407 7.18 -2.11 26.50
N ALA A 408 7.49 -2.96 25.52
CA ALA A 408 8.81 -3.56 25.34
C ALA A 408 9.86 -2.50 24.95
N LEU A 409 9.53 -1.60 24.00
CA LEU A 409 10.42 -0.51 23.59
C LEU A 409 10.74 0.44 24.75
N ASP A 410 9.75 0.76 25.59
CA ASP A 410 9.92 1.60 26.75
C ASP A 410 10.78 0.91 27.84
N ALA A 411 10.62 -0.41 28.00
CA ALA A 411 11.46 -1.18 28.91
C ALA A 411 12.94 -1.19 28.48
N LEU A 412 13.19 -1.35 27.17
CA LEU A 412 14.54 -1.30 26.60
C LEU A 412 15.16 0.10 26.71
N ALA A 413 14.37 1.14 26.44
CA ALA A 413 14.80 2.53 26.56
C ALA A 413 15.20 2.88 28.00
N LYS A 414 14.43 2.44 29.01
CA LYS A 414 14.75 2.63 30.44
C LYS A 414 16.07 1.97 30.86
N ARG A 415 16.46 0.87 30.19
CA ARG A 415 17.75 0.20 30.43
C ARG A 415 18.91 0.88 29.70
N ASN A 416 18.65 1.88 28.88
CA ASN A 416 19.64 2.65 28.09
C ASN A 416 20.58 1.78 27.23
N LEU A 417 20.04 0.67 26.68
CA LEU A 417 20.83 -0.29 25.89
C LEU A 417 21.36 0.27 24.56
N TYR A 418 20.66 1.28 24.02
CA TYR A 418 20.92 1.88 22.70
C TYR A 418 20.99 3.41 22.80
N GLY A 419 21.59 3.93 23.88
CA GLY A 419 21.62 5.36 24.18
C GLY A 419 22.42 6.23 23.22
N ASP A 420 23.27 5.63 22.40
CA ASP A 420 24.08 6.26 21.36
C ASP A 420 23.37 6.32 20.01
N GLN A 421 22.30 5.53 19.80
CA GLN A 421 21.55 5.50 18.55
C GLN A 421 20.75 6.78 18.35
N LYS A 422 20.61 7.17 17.07
CA LYS A 422 19.82 8.33 16.63
C LYS A 422 18.89 7.90 15.49
N ILE A 423 17.87 8.72 15.23
CA ILE A 423 17.05 8.59 14.02
C ILE A 423 17.95 8.87 12.81
N ALA A 424 18.06 7.90 11.90
CA ALA A 424 19.00 7.91 10.78
C ALA A 424 18.33 7.73 9.42
N ILE A 425 17.00 7.88 9.34
CA ILE A 425 16.28 7.81 8.06
C ILE A 425 16.60 9.08 7.26
N ALA A 426 17.56 8.97 6.36
CA ALA A 426 17.90 10.04 5.42
C ALA A 426 17.28 9.78 4.05
N PRO A 427 16.91 10.83 3.28
CA PRO A 427 16.55 10.66 1.89
C PRO A 427 17.74 10.10 1.10
N ILE A 428 17.47 9.16 0.20
CA ILE A 428 18.47 8.68 -0.74
C ILE A 428 18.60 9.76 -1.82
N LYS A 429 19.68 10.51 -1.80
CA LYS A 429 19.95 11.55 -2.78
C LYS A 429 20.57 10.91 -4.02
N THR A 430 19.80 10.75 -5.07
CA THR A 430 20.31 10.41 -6.39
C THR A 430 20.13 11.62 -7.30
N SER A 431 21.23 12.19 -7.75
CA SER A 431 21.40 13.23 -8.76
C SER A 431 20.77 14.60 -8.54
N THR A 432 21.54 15.56 -8.98
CA THR A 432 21.27 16.98 -9.06
C THR A 432 20.52 17.34 -10.36
N GLY A 433 19.40 18.07 -10.24
CA GLY A 433 19.03 19.12 -11.19
C GLY A 433 18.91 18.81 -12.67
N ALA A 434 18.47 17.62 -13.07
CA ALA A 434 17.99 17.41 -14.44
C ALA A 434 16.60 18.03 -14.58
N ALA A 435 16.29 18.58 -15.75
CA ALA A 435 15.05 19.28 -16.05
C ALA A 435 13.83 18.52 -15.53
N LEU A 436 13.23 18.99 -14.43
CA LEU A 436 12.11 18.36 -13.74
C LEU A 436 10.83 18.25 -14.57
N GLU A 437 10.72 19.00 -15.68
CA GLU A 437 9.47 19.10 -16.43
C GLU A 437 9.16 17.91 -17.35
N GLY A 438 10.08 16.95 -17.52
CA GLY A 438 9.97 15.94 -18.56
C GLY A 438 9.34 14.61 -18.12
N ASP A 439 9.49 14.20 -16.86
CA ASP A 439 9.15 12.84 -16.42
C ASP A 439 8.67 12.81 -14.96
N PRO A 440 7.49 13.36 -14.65
CA PRO A 440 6.94 13.25 -13.30
C PRO A 440 6.46 11.83 -13.03
N LEU A 441 6.66 11.34 -11.80
CA LEU A 441 6.06 10.08 -11.36
C LEU A 441 4.53 10.13 -11.49
N LEU A 442 3.93 11.22 -11.04
CA LEU A 442 2.51 11.47 -11.21
C LEU A 442 2.21 12.97 -11.34
N SER A 443 1.08 13.28 -11.96
CA SER A 443 0.51 14.61 -12.01
C SER A 443 -0.89 14.61 -11.42
N LYS A 444 -1.22 15.69 -10.68
CA LYS A 444 -2.55 15.90 -10.13
C LYS A 444 -3.00 17.32 -10.41
N ASP A 445 -4.10 17.46 -11.14
CA ASP A 445 -4.73 18.74 -11.36
C ASP A 445 -5.44 19.19 -10.09
N ILE A 446 -4.98 20.28 -9.50
CA ILE A 446 -5.56 20.86 -8.29
C ILE A 446 -6.10 22.23 -8.61
N ARG A 447 -7.38 22.41 -8.35
CA ARG A 447 -8.10 23.64 -8.66
C ARG A 447 -8.16 24.54 -7.45
N PHE A 448 -7.07 25.25 -7.20
CA PHE A 448 -7.07 26.27 -6.16
C PHE A 448 -8.01 27.43 -6.49
N PHE A 449 -8.69 27.94 -5.48
CA PHE A 449 -9.59 29.07 -5.58
C PHE A 449 -8.83 30.35 -5.24
N PHE A 450 -8.92 31.31 -6.15
CA PHE A 450 -8.30 32.61 -6.02
C PHE A 450 -9.38 33.68 -5.95
N GLU A 451 -9.02 34.85 -5.37
CA GLU A 451 -9.87 36.04 -5.44
C GLU A 451 -10.15 36.42 -6.90
N PRO A 452 -11.33 36.98 -7.22
CA PRO A 452 -11.70 37.33 -8.59
C PRO A 452 -10.64 38.18 -9.29
N ASN A 453 -10.23 37.78 -10.50
CA ASN A 453 -9.21 38.43 -11.32
C ASN A 453 -7.86 38.67 -10.63
N SER A 454 -7.51 37.84 -9.67
CA SER A 454 -6.32 37.98 -8.84
C SER A 454 -5.48 36.70 -8.82
N SER A 455 -4.25 36.81 -8.34
CA SER A 455 -3.39 35.69 -7.91
C SER A 455 -3.44 35.45 -6.40
N VAL A 456 -4.25 36.21 -5.66
CA VAL A 456 -4.40 36.03 -4.21
C VAL A 456 -5.25 34.79 -3.95
N LEU A 457 -4.70 33.86 -3.17
CA LEU A 457 -5.40 32.65 -2.78
C LEU A 457 -6.58 32.97 -1.86
N ALA A 458 -7.77 32.45 -2.14
CA ALA A 458 -8.95 32.65 -1.29
C ALA A 458 -8.75 31.92 0.04
N LYS A 459 -8.48 32.68 1.11
CA LYS A 459 -8.10 32.14 2.43
C LYS A 459 -9.24 31.39 3.14
N GLU A 460 -10.48 31.80 2.89
CA GLU A 460 -11.68 31.24 3.52
C GLU A 460 -12.23 29.99 2.79
N GLU A 461 -11.58 29.57 1.70
CA GLU A 461 -12.02 28.40 0.92
C GLU A 461 -11.47 27.10 1.54
N PRO A 462 -12.32 26.24 2.14
CA PRO A 462 -11.88 25.03 2.83
C PRO A 462 -11.11 24.06 1.93
N LYS A 463 -11.47 23.99 0.65
CA LYS A 463 -10.79 23.13 -0.34
C LYS A 463 -9.34 23.53 -0.58
N ASN A 464 -9.02 24.81 -0.48
CA ASN A 464 -7.63 25.27 -0.60
C ASN A 464 -6.76 24.65 0.51
N LEU A 465 -7.31 24.52 1.73
CA LEU A 465 -6.59 23.89 2.86
C LEU A 465 -6.37 22.39 2.62
N GLU A 466 -7.39 21.69 2.15
CA GLU A 466 -7.30 20.28 1.79
C GLU A 466 -6.25 20.02 0.69
N TYR A 467 -6.18 20.92 -0.28
CA TYR A 467 -5.20 20.85 -1.37
C TYR A 467 -3.77 21.13 -0.89
N LEU A 468 -3.60 22.09 0.02
CA LEU A 468 -2.29 22.34 0.65
C LEU A 468 -1.84 21.14 1.49
N ASP A 469 -2.76 20.50 2.24
CA ASP A 469 -2.48 19.27 2.99
C ASP A 469 -2.08 18.12 2.07
N THR A 470 -2.67 18.01 0.87
CA THR A 470 -2.30 17.01 -0.14
C THR A 470 -0.86 17.21 -0.62
N ILE A 471 -0.47 18.46 -0.94
CA ILE A 471 0.91 18.75 -1.38
C ILE A 471 1.91 18.51 -0.24
N LYS A 472 1.55 18.90 0.99
CA LYS A 472 2.36 18.61 2.18
C LYS A 472 2.61 17.08 2.30
N ARG A 473 1.57 16.28 2.12
CA ARG A 473 1.65 14.80 2.19
C ARG A 473 2.63 14.24 1.17
N PHE A 474 2.64 14.70 -0.08
CA PHE A 474 3.64 14.30 -1.08
C PHE A 474 5.07 14.55 -0.61
N LEU A 475 5.31 15.71 -0.03
CA LEU A 475 6.64 16.06 0.47
C LEU A 475 7.03 15.29 1.73
N GLN A 476 6.08 14.90 2.55
CA GLN A 476 6.33 14.13 3.78
C GLN A 476 6.57 12.64 3.52
N VAL A 477 5.75 12.04 2.67
CA VAL A 477 5.86 10.60 2.31
C VAL A 477 7.19 10.29 1.63
N SER A 478 7.74 11.25 0.89
CA SER A 478 9.02 11.09 0.21
C SER A 478 9.99 12.22 0.58
N PRO A 479 10.83 12.05 1.58
CA PRO A 479 11.78 13.08 2.03
C PRO A 479 12.73 13.61 0.96
N GLY A 480 12.98 12.83 -0.11
CA GLY A 480 13.81 13.23 -1.26
C GLY A 480 13.04 13.81 -2.44
N SER A 481 11.71 13.84 -2.40
CA SER A 481 10.90 14.27 -3.54
C SER A 481 10.85 15.79 -3.71
N THR A 482 10.53 16.21 -4.94
CA THR A 482 10.26 17.60 -5.32
C THR A 482 8.85 17.72 -5.88
N VAL A 483 8.19 18.82 -5.61
CA VAL A 483 6.90 19.18 -6.18
C VAL A 483 7.09 20.38 -7.11
N LEU A 484 6.63 20.25 -8.35
CA LEU A 484 6.54 21.35 -9.30
C LEU A 484 5.08 21.80 -9.41
N LEU A 485 4.84 23.07 -9.09
CA LEU A 485 3.56 23.75 -9.20
C LEU A 485 3.48 24.45 -10.55
N ARG A 486 2.65 23.95 -11.46
CA ARG A 486 2.46 24.50 -12.81
C ARG A 486 1.14 25.26 -12.87
N GLY A 487 1.22 26.57 -12.96
CA GLY A 487 0.04 27.42 -13.08
C GLY A 487 -0.49 27.50 -14.51
N HIS A 488 -1.82 27.46 -14.68
CA HIS A 488 -2.48 27.60 -15.96
C HIS A 488 -3.60 28.64 -15.90
N VAL A 489 -3.92 29.24 -17.04
CA VAL A 489 -5.07 30.12 -17.24
C VAL A 489 -5.83 29.67 -18.49
N ASP A 490 -7.10 30.09 -18.61
CA ASP A 490 -7.92 29.74 -19.76
C ASP A 490 -7.54 30.51 -21.03
N ASN A 491 -7.87 29.96 -22.18
CA ASN A 491 -7.58 30.49 -23.50
C ASN A 491 -8.83 31.03 -24.24
N LEU A 492 -9.99 31.13 -23.57
CA LEU A 492 -11.26 31.49 -24.21
C LEU A 492 -11.22 32.84 -24.92
N ARG A 493 -10.46 33.80 -24.40
CA ARG A 493 -10.38 35.14 -24.96
C ARG A 493 -9.34 35.33 -26.06
N VAL A 494 -8.60 34.28 -26.42
CA VAL A 494 -7.57 34.38 -27.48
C VAL A 494 -8.14 34.78 -28.83
N PRO A 495 -9.31 34.24 -29.29
CA PRO A 495 -9.95 34.68 -30.53
C PRO A 495 -10.35 36.18 -30.49
N GLU A 496 -10.86 36.65 -29.35
CA GLU A 496 -11.22 38.06 -29.13
C GLU A 496 -9.98 38.99 -29.28
N PHE A 497 -8.86 38.65 -28.63
CA PHE A 497 -7.61 39.38 -28.74
C PHE A 497 -7.08 39.42 -30.17
N ARG A 498 -7.20 38.29 -30.90
CA ARG A 498 -6.79 38.22 -32.31
C ARG A 498 -7.64 39.14 -33.19
N GLN A 499 -8.94 39.24 -32.90
CA GLN A 499 -9.85 40.11 -33.62
C GLN A 499 -9.59 41.62 -33.32
N GLN A 500 -9.26 41.95 -32.05
CA GLN A 500 -9.06 43.34 -31.61
C GLN A 500 -7.71 43.92 -32.01
N GLY A 501 -6.64 43.13 -32.03
CA GLY A 501 -5.30 43.66 -32.24
C GLY A 501 -4.33 42.72 -32.95
N GLY A 502 -4.85 41.68 -33.56
CA GLY A 502 -4.06 40.68 -34.31
C GLY A 502 -3.05 39.90 -33.45
N GLU A 503 -2.10 39.25 -34.08
CA GLU A 503 -1.07 38.46 -33.40
C GLU A 503 -0.18 39.24 -32.43
N PRO A 504 0.14 40.54 -32.65
CA PRO A 504 0.88 41.34 -31.66
C PRO A 504 0.14 41.44 -30.32
N LEU A 505 -1.18 41.66 -30.32
CA LEU A 505 -1.98 41.69 -29.10
C LEU A 505 -2.04 40.29 -28.43
N VAL A 506 -2.21 39.22 -29.20
CA VAL A 506 -2.19 37.84 -28.68
C VAL A 506 -0.86 37.57 -27.95
N LYS A 507 0.27 37.88 -28.55
CA LYS A 507 1.60 37.70 -27.92
C LYS A 507 1.75 38.53 -26.64
N SER A 508 1.29 39.77 -26.63
CA SER A 508 1.32 40.63 -25.43
C SER A 508 0.47 40.04 -24.30
N MET A 509 -0.72 39.56 -24.63
CA MET A 509 -1.63 38.93 -23.66
C MET A 509 -1.13 37.56 -23.20
N ALA A 510 -0.43 36.79 -24.05
CA ALA A 510 0.21 35.51 -23.68
C ALA A 510 1.27 35.74 -22.58
N LEU A 511 2.10 36.78 -22.69
CA LEU A 511 3.06 37.11 -21.64
C LEU A 511 2.38 37.46 -20.30
N LYS A 512 1.26 38.21 -20.35
CA LYS A 512 0.47 38.51 -19.13
C LYS A 512 -0.17 37.26 -18.54
N ALA A 513 -0.67 36.35 -19.39
CA ALA A 513 -1.21 35.05 -18.96
C ALA A 513 -0.14 34.18 -18.31
N MET A 514 1.06 34.14 -18.90
CA MET A 514 2.22 33.45 -18.34
C MET A 514 2.56 33.96 -16.94
N GLU A 515 2.66 35.29 -16.78
CA GLU A 515 2.96 35.90 -15.49
C GLU A 515 1.84 35.68 -14.46
N LEU A 516 0.56 35.83 -14.84
CA LEU A 516 -0.57 35.58 -13.93
C LEU A 516 -0.57 34.13 -13.45
N SER A 517 -0.35 33.16 -14.36
CA SER A 517 -0.30 31.76 -14.03
C SER A 517 0.87 31.44 -13.09
N ARG A 518 2.05 32.05 -13.31
CA ARG A 518 3.20 31.90 -12.42
C ARG A 518 2.92 32.49 -11.04
N GLN A 519 2.28 33.64 -10.96
CA GLN A 519 1.93 34.30 -9.68
C GLN A 519 0.91 33.46 -8.88
N ARG A 520 -0.03 32.79 -9.55
CA ARG A 520 -0.96 31.87 -8.89
C ARG A 520 -0.25 30.64 -8.29
N ALA A 521 0.64 30.01 -9.05
CA ALA A 521 1.44 28.91 -8.55
C ALA A 521 2.36 29.35 -7.40
N LEU A 522 2.93 30.56 -7.48
CA LEU A 522 3.75 31.15 -6.40
C LEU A 522 2.92 31.38 -5.13
N ALA A 523 1.68 31.89 -5.26
CA ALA A 523 0.80 32.09 -4.11
C ALA A 523 0.47 30.77 -3.37
N VAL A 524 0.34 29.65 -4.09
CA VAL A 524 0.19 28.33 -3.50
C VAL A 524 1.47 27.91 -2.76
N SER A 525 2.65 28.10 -3.37
CA SER A 525 3.95 27.84 -2.74
C SER A 525 4.13 28.64 -1.45
N ASP A 526 3.77 29.93 -1.47
CA ASP A 526 3.91 30.80 -0.30
C ASP A 526 2.93 30.39 0.81
N ALA A 527 1.69 30.03 0.46
CA ALA A 527 0.71 29.50 1.41
C ALA A 527 1.19 28.20 2.07
N LEU A 528 1.83 27.29 1.32
CA LEU A 528 2.46 26.09 1.86
C LEU A 528 3.54 26.42 2.88
N LYS A 529 4.47 27.32 2.53
CA LYS A 529 5.58 27.76 3.40
C LYS A 529 5.10 28.51 4.64
N GLU A 530 4.03 29.30 4.50
CA GLU A 530 3.44 30.00 5.63
C GLU A 530 2.77 29.04 6.62
N ARG A 531 2.02 28.07 6.10
CA ARG A 531 1.26 27.12 6.91
C ARG A 531 2.12 26.02 7.54
N TYR A 532 3.10 25.50 6.81
CA TYR A 532 3.92 24.36 7.21
C TYR A 532 5.40 24.75 7.29
N LYS A 533 5.85 25.11 8.48
CA LYS A 533 7.24 25.56 8.72
C LYS A 533 8.29 24.45 8.64
N ASP A 534 7.85 23.21 8.68
CA ASP A 534 8.66 22.00 8.58
C ASP A 534 8.98 21.57 7.15
N ILE A 535 8.36 22.21 6.14
CA ILE A 535 8.64 21.91 4.73
C ILE A 535 9.91 22.64 4.26
N ASP A 536 10.83 21.89 3.66
CA ASP A 536 11.98 22.46 2.97
C ASP A 536 11.53 23.16 1.68
N ALA A 537 11.66 24.49 1.68
CA ALA A 537 11.23 25.34 0.58
C ALA A 537 11.97 25.05 -0.75
N SER A 538 13.18 24.46 -0.70
CA SER A 538 13.95 24.08 -1.90
C SER A 538 13.34 22.91 -2.68
N ARG A 539 12.38 22.21 -2.07
CA ARG A 539 11.65 21.09 -2.66
C ARG A 539 10.37 21.51 -3.39
N ILE A 540 10.07 22.81 -3.46
CA ILE A 540 8.90 23.34 -4.15
C ILE A 540 9.36 24.24 -5.28
N GLU A 541 9.12 23.81 -6.51
CA GLU A 541 9.38 24.59 -7.70
C GLU A 541 8.08 25.17 -8.28
N VAL A 542 8.20 26.26 -9.02
CA VAL A 542 7.06 27.00 -9.55
C VAL A 542 7.30 27.39 -11.00
N VAL A 543 6.34 27.12 -11.87
CA VAL A 543 6.36 27.56 -13.28
C VAL A 543 4.98 28.07 -13.71
N GLY A 544 4.95 29.11 -14.55
CA GLY A 544 3.74 29.54 -15.25
C GLY A 544 3.70 28.97 -16.66
N ARG A 545 2.56 28.43 -17.08
CA ARG A 545 2.32 27.89 -18.41
C ARG A 545 1.31 28.72 -19.23
N GLY A 546 0.80 29.79 -18.66
CA GLY A 546 -0.19 30.61 -19.33
C GLY A 546 -1.38 29.79 -19.79
N TRP A 547 -1.74 29.92 -21.05
CA TRP A 547 -2.81 29.19 -21.73
C TRP A 547 -2.33 28.15 -22.75
N GLU A 548 -1.05 27.83 -22.78
CA GLU A 548 -0.43 26.98 -23.80
C GLU A 548 -0.85 25.52 -23.71
N GLU A 549 -1.23 25.07 -22.51
CA GLU A 549 -1.56 23.67 -22.22
C GLU A 549 -3.01 23.56 -21.67
N PRO A 550 -4.05 23.70 -22.50
CA PRO A 550 -5.42 23.56 -22.04
C PRO A 550 -5.73 22.10 -21.70
N ALA A 551 -6.39 21.88 -20.56
CA ALA A 551 -6.87 20.55 -20.14
C ALA A 551 -8.17 20.13 -20.88
N GLY A 552 -8.87 21.09 -21.50
CA GLY A 552 -10.10 20.85 -22.22
C GLY A 552 -10.72 22.12 -22.78
N THR A 553 -11.96 22.02 -23.22
CA THR A 553 -12.74 23.15 -23.75
C THR A 553 -13.40 24.01 -22.66
N ASP A 554 -13.50 23.48 -21.43
CA ASP A 554 -14.07 24.20 -20.30
C ASP A 554 -13.02 25.16 -19.70
N SER A 555 -13.38 26.45 -19.61
CA SER A 555 -12.55 27.50 -19.00
C SER A 555 -12.14 27.14 -17.55
N ASP A 556 -13.06 26.53 -16.83
CA ASP A 556 -12.83 26.19 -15.45
C ASP A 556 -11.77 25.08 -15.27
N LEU A 557 -11.69 24.12 -16.19
CA LEU A 557 -10.63 23.10 -16.21
C LEU A 557 -9.26 23.71 -16.55
N ASN A 558 -9.25 24.78 -17.34
CA ASN A 558 -8.02 25.45 -17.76
C ASN A 558 -7.45 26.42 -16.71
N ARG A 559 -8.25 26.84 -15.72
CA ARG A 559 -7.83 27.71 -14.62
C ARG A 559 -7.43 26.87 -13.41
N ARG A 560 -6.26 26.22 -13.46
CA ARG A 560 -5.79 25.27 -12.47
C ARG A 560 -4.34 25.53 -12.08
N VAL A 561 -3.93 24.94 -10.97
CA VAL A 561 -2.52 24.64 -10.67
C VAL A 561 -2.36 23.13 -10.73
N GLU A 562 -1.56 22.65 -11.65
CA GLU A 562 -1.16 21.27 -11.75
C GLU A 562 -0.01 21.01 -10.78
N VAL A 563 -0.11 19.93 -10.00
CA VAL A 563 0.93 19.50 -9.08
C VAL A 563 1.60 18.27 -9.66
N GLN A 564 2.85 18.41 -10.04
CA GLN A 564 3.68 17.29 -10.49
C GLN A 564 4.60 16.86 -9.37
N TRP A 565 4.61 15.57 -9.08
CA TRP A 565 5.43 14.98 -8.03
C TRP A 565 6.54 14.14 -8.63
N PHE A 566 7.76 14.42 -8.22
CA PHE A 566 8.97 13.77 -8.65
C PHE A 566 9.60 13.06 -7.47
N THR A 567 9.77 11.77 -7.55
CA THR A 567 10.57 11.01 -6.60
C THR A 567 11.97 10.84 -7.18
N LEU A 568 12.97 10.81 -6.32
CA LEU A 568 14.32 10.46 -6.73
C LEU A 568 14.41 8.92 -6.76
N GLU A 569 14.57 8.36 -7.91
CA GLU A 569 14.84 6.92 -8.12
C GLU A 569 16.34 6.63 -8.02
#